data_3d012a2c48116ada656eca321e49f197
#
_entry.id   3d012a2c48116ada656eca321e49f197
#
_cell.length_a   1.000
_cell.length_b   1.000
_cell.length_c   1.000
_cell.angle_alpha   90.00
_cell.angle_beta   90.00
_cell.angle_gamma   90.00
#
_symmetry.space_group_name_H-M   'P 1'
#
loop_
_entity.id
_entity.type
_entity.pdbx_description
1 polymer ?
#
loop_
_entity_poly.entity_id
_entity_poly.type
_entity_poly.pdbx_seq_one_letter_code
_entity_poly.pdbx_strand_id
1 'polypeptide(L)'
;MPERMRKRMVDKEMINGENGKMLRNNPYEIRLMQNLYDAAVKQLSLKFEILNNEFKVLYARNPIHHIEGRVKAIESMVAKLRKKGLPPTIEAARESINDIAGVRVVCSYIDDVYRVAEMVERQTDIEIIKRQDYIRTPNYNGCLLYTSPSP
;
A
#
# COMPACT_ATOMS: atom_id res chain seq x y z
N MET A 1 -9.10 15.38 10.13
CA MET A 1 -7.67 15.40 10.51
C MET A 1 -6.83 14.92 9.34
N PRO A 2 -5.86 15.69 8.90
CA PRO A 2 -4.99 15.28 7.80
C PRO A 2 -4.20 14.01 8.17
N GLU A 3 -4.06 13.11 7.23
CA GLU A 3 -3.42 11.79 7.38
C GLU A 3 -1.98 11.84 7.93
N ARG A 4 -1.24 12.92 7.63
CA ARG A 4 0.05 13.23 8.25
C ARG A 4 0.00 13.32 9.78
N MET A 5 -1.10 13.83 10.35
CA MET A 5 -1.27 13.89 11.81
C MET A 5 -1.61 12.54 12.41
N ARG A 6 -2.44 11.72 11.73
CA ARG A 6 -2.74 10.36 12.19
C ARG A 6 -1.49 9.47 12.17
N LYS A 7 -0.70 9.54 11.11
CA LYS A 7 0.57 8.79 11.02
C LYS A 7 1.56 9.25 12.11
N ARG A 8 1.69 10.56 12.35
CA ARG A 8 2.57 11.10 13.41
C ARG A 8 2.06 10.84 14.83
N MET A 9 0.74 10.82 15.07
CA MET A 9 0.18 10.51 16.39
C MET A 9 0.36 9.03 16.73
N VAL A 10 0.08 8.14 15.77
CA VAL A 10 0.33 6.69 15.92
C VAL A 10 1.82 6.41 16.09
N ASP A 11 2.68 7.12 15.34
CA ASP A 11 4.13 6.97 15.46
C ASP A 11 4.65 7.49 16.81
N LYS A 12 4.11 8.58 17.36
CA LYS A 12 4.55 9.13 18.66
C LYS A 12 4.08 8.32 19.87
N GLU A 13 2.87 7.79 19.84
CA GLU A 13 2.37 6.95 20.95
C GLU A 13 3.03 5.57 20.97
N MET A 14 3.48 5.06 19.80
CA MET A 14 4.17 3.77 19.70
C MET A 14 5.67 3.83 20.00
N ILE A 15 6.32 5.00 19.90
CA ILE A 15 7.78 5.16 20.11
C ILE A 15 8.16 5.26 21.59
N ASN A 16 7.22 5.55 22.49
CA ASN A 16 7.50 5.69 23.93
C ASN A 16 7.45 4.37 24.72
N GLY A 17 7.40 3.22 24.07
CA GLY A 17 7.53 1.92 24.74
C GLY A 17 8.94 1.37 24.59
N GLU A 18 9.72 1.45 25.67
CA GLU A 18 11.02 0.78 25.78
C GLU A 18 10.91 -0.72 25.43
N ASN A 19 11.86 -1.18 24.60
CA ASN A 19 12.08 -2.55 24.12
C ASN A 19 11.14 -3.01 22.98
N GLY A 20 11.73 -3.13 21.78
CA GLY A 20 11.12 -3.72 20.60
C GLY A 20 10.43 -5.06 20.91
N LYS A 21 9.13 -5.01 21.17
CA LYS A 21 8.34 -6.19 21.51
C LYS A 21 8.18 -7.05 20.25
N MET A 22 8.57 -8.31 20.37
CA MET A 22 8.38 -9.28 19.28
C MET A 22 6.93 -9.29 18.78
N LEU A 23 6.73 -9.35 17.48
CA LEU A 23 5.41 -9.43 16.83
C LEU A 23 4.48 -10.49 17.44
N ARG A 24 5.04 -11.51 18.12
CA ARG A 24 4.27 -12.56 18.80
C ARG A 24 3.86 -12.24 20.23
N ASN A 25 4.41 -11.19 20.84
CA ASN A 25 4.26 -10.97 22.28
C ASN A 25 3.17 -9.95 22.64
N ASN A 26 2.64 -9.20 21.67
CA ASN A 26 1.56 -8.25 21.94
C ASN A 26 0.46 -8.35 20.87
N PRO A 27 -0.55 -9.20 21.08
CA PRO A 27 -1.64 -9.39 20.14
C PRO A 27 -2.48 -8.11 19.92
N TYR A 28 -2.49 -7.19 20.87
CA TYR A 28 -3.20 -5.92 20.73
C TYR A 28 -2.53 -4.99 19.71
N GLU A 29 -1.23 -4.79 19.81
CA GLU A 29 -0.46 -3.95 18.86
C GLU A 29 -0.51 -4.52 17.43
N ILE A 30 -0.48 -5.83 17.29
CA ILE A 30 -0.62 -6.52 16.01
C ILE A 30 -1.99 -6.22 15.39
N ARG A 31 -3.06 -6.35 16.17
CA ARG A 31 -4.42 -6.06 15.70
C ARG A 31 -4.58 -4.58 15.32
N LEU A 32 -4.01 -3.69 16.11
CA LEU A 32 -4.03 -2.25 15.83
C LEU A 32 -3.31 -1.94 14.52
N MET A 33 -2.14 -2.50 14.31
CA MET A 33 -1.38 -2.37 13.07
C MET A 33 -2.17 -2.91 11.88
N GLN A 34 -2.71 -4.13 11.98
CA GLN A 34 -3.51 -4.73 10.91
C GLN A 34 -4.73 -3.87 10.56
N ASN A 35 -5.44 -3.40 11.59
CA ASN A 35 -6.61 -2.52 11.38
C ASN A 35 -6.24 -1.21 10.69
N LEU A 36 -5.10 -0.62 11.02
CA LEU A 36 -4.61 0.60 10.39
C LEU A 36 -4.33 0.40 8.90
N TYR A 37 -3.63 -0.68 8.56
CA TYR A 37 -3.33 -0.99 7.15
C TYR A 37 -4.57 -1.42 6.38
N ASP A 38 -5.48 -2.16 7.00
CA ASP A 38 -6.76 -2.53 6.38
C ASP A 38 -7.63 -1.29 6.10
N ALA A 39 -7.69 -0.34 7.03
CA ALA A 39 -8.36 0.94 6.83
C ALA A 39 -7.74 1.74 5.68
N ALA A 40 -6.42 1.80 5.59
CA ALA A 40 -5.72 2.48 4.51
C ALA A 40 -6.02 1.85 3.15
N VAL A 41 -6.03 0.52 3.06
CA VAL A 41 -6.39 -0.22 1.84
C VAL A 41 -7.83 0.08 1.43
N LYS A 42 -8.77 0.05 2.36
CA LYS A 42 -10.18 0.37 2.10
C LYS A 42 -10.37 1.81 1.62
N GLN A 43 -9.72 2.77 2.26
CA GLN A 43 -9.78 4.18 1.84
C GLN A 43 -9.24 4.37 0.43
N LEU A 44 -8.10 3.77 0.12
CA LEU A 44 -7.51 3.87 -1.21
C LEU A 44 -8.34 3.16 -2.28
N SER A 45 -8.89 1.99 -1.98
CA SER A 45 -9.78 1.25 -2.88
C SER A 45 -11.04 2.06 -3.20
N LEU A 46 -11.67 2.64 -2.18
CA LEU A 46 -12.83 3.51 -2.35
C LEU A 46 -12.49 4.74 -3.20
N LYS A 47 -11.32 5.32 -3.02
CA LYS A 47 -10.86 6.44 -3.84
C LYS A 47 -10.76 6.06 -5.32
N PHE A 48 -10.21 4.89 -5.64
CA PHE A 48 -10.18 4.39 -7.02
C PHE A 48 -11.58 4.14 -7.59
N GLU A 49 -12.52 3.65 -6.78
CA GLU A 49 -13.92 3.50 -7.20
C GLU A 49 -14.55 4.84 -7.54
N ILE A 50 -14.36 5.86 -6.71
CA ILE A 50 -14.85 7.22 -6.95
C ILE A 50 -14.26 7.78 -8.25
N LEU A 51 -12.95 7.69 -8.44
CA LEU A 51 -12.26 8.14 -9.64
C LEU A 51 -12.78 7.41 -10.90
N ASN A 52 -13.04 6.12 -10.79
CA ASN A 52 -13.61 5.33 -11.90
C ASN A 52 -15.01 5.80 -12.26
N ASN A 53 -15.84 6.13 -11.27
CA ASN A 53 -17.19 6.67 -11.49
C ASN A 53 -17.15 8.06 -12.12
N GLU A 54 -16.27 8.96 -11.67
CA GLU A 54 -16.06 10.27 -12.28
C GLU A 54 -15.66 10.13 -13.75
N PHE A 55 -14.74 9.21 -14.04
CA PHE A 55 -14.29 8.95 -15.40
C PHE A 55 -15.41 8.42 -16.30
N LYS A 56 -16.26 7.56 -15.74
CA LYS A 56 -17.44 7.06 -16.46
C LYS A 56 -18.39 8.18 -16.83
N VAL A 57 -18.62 9.14 -15.93
CA VAL A 57 -19.48 10.30 -16.20
C VAL A 57 -18.88 11.20 -17.29
N LEU A 58 -17.58 11.46 -17.23
CA LEU A 58 -16.90 12.37 -18.15
C LEU A 58 -16.69 11.77 -19.56
N TYR A 59 -16.40 10.48 -19.66
CA TYR A 59 -15.95 9.82 -20.87
C TYR A 59 -16.81 8.63 -21.32
N ALA A 60 -17.94 8.38 -20.64
CA ALA A 60 -18.88 7.29 -20.91
C ALA A 60 -18.23 5.87 -20.92
N ARG A 61 -17.09 5.68 -20.24
CA ARG A 61 -16.42 4.39 -20.10
C ARG A 61 -15.73 4.25 -18.76
N ASN A 62 -15.50 3.01 -18.34
CA ASN A 62 -14.76 2.69 -17.12
C ASN A 62 -13.30 2.37 -17.46
N PRO A 63 -12.31 3.17 -17.02
CA PRO A 63 -10.92 2.86 -17.22
C PRO A 63 -10.45 1.70 -16.32
N ILE A 64 -11.06 1.55 -15.15
CA ILE A 64 -10.69 0.52 -14.18
C ILE A 64 -11.61 -0.69 -14.35
N HIS A 65 -11.01 -1.83 -14.62
CA HIS A 65 -11.72 -3.10 -14.72
C HIS A 65 -11.88 -3.79 -13.37
N HIS A 66 -10.83 -3.74 -12.53
CA HIS A 66 -10.82 -4.43 -11.24
C HIS A 66 -9.92 -3.72 -10.23
N ILE A 67 -10.35 -3.73 -8.98
CA ILE A 67 -9.62 -3.20 -7.83
C ILE A 67 -9.52 -4.31 -6.79
N GLU A 68 -8.31 -4.62 -6.35
CA GLU A 68 -8.04 -5.61 -5.32
C GLU A 68 -7.11 -5.01 -4.27
N GLY A 69 -7.58 -4.99 -3.02
CA GLY A 69 -6.79 -4.58 -1.88
C GLY A 69 -6.36 -5.76 -1.03
N ARG A 70 -5.12 -5.74 -0.53
CA ARG A 70 -4.64 -6.75 0.40
C ARG A 70 -3.74 -6.18 1.48
N VAL A 71 -3.79 -6.81 2.64
CA VAL A 71 -2.83 -6.62 3.74
C VAL A 71 -2.04 -7.90 3.91
N LYS A 72 -0.72 -7.78 4.04
CA LYS A 72 0.17 -8.93 4.18
C LYS A 72 -0.08 -9.64 5.50
N ALA A 73 -0.16 -10.98 5.46
CA ALA A 73 -0.29 -11.79 6.66
C ALA A 73 0.93 -11.66 7.58
N ILE A 74 0.70 -11.73 8.88
CA ILE A 74 1.77 -11.57 9.90
C ILE A 74 2.86 -12.60 9.72
N GLU A 75 2.49 -13.85 9.45
CA GLU A 75 3.43 -14.94 9.20
C GLU A 75 4.37 -14.64 8.03
N SER A 76 3.82 -14.03 6.98
CA SER A 76 4.60 -13.60 5.80
C SER A 76 5.54 -12.44 6.14
N MET A 77 5.11 -11.51 7.01
CA MET A 77 5.97 -10.41 7.48
C MET A 77 7.13 -10.94 8.32
N VAL A 78 6.85 -11.85 9.26
CA VAL A 78 7.86 -12.49 10.10
C VAL A 78 8.87 -13.26 9.25
N ALA A 79 8.40 -14.05 8.28
CA ALA A 79 9.27 -14.79 7.37
C ALA A 79 10.19 -13.86 6.57
N LYS A 80 9.65 -12.73 6.09
CA LYS A 80 10.42 -11.73 5.33
C LYS A 80 11.48 -11.03 6.20
N LEU A 81 11.14 -10.69 7.45
CA LEU A 81 12.08 -10.11 8.40
C LEU A 81 13.22 -11.08 8.73
N ARG A 82 12.91 -12.35 8.98
CA ARG A 82 13.91 -13.39 9.21
C ARG A 82 14.85 -13.56 8.01
N LYS A 83 14.30 -13.57 6.80
CA LYS A 83 15.11 -13.65 5.57
C LYS A 83 16.06 -12.47 5.41
N LYS A 84 15.69 -11.29 5.93
CA LYS A 84 16.53 -10.08 5.96
C LYS A 84 17.49 -10.04 7.15
N GLY A 85 17.45 -11.01 8.05
CA GLY A 85 18.26 -11.02 9.27
C GLY A 85 17.82 -9.98 10.32
N LEU A 86 16.56 -9.54 10.25
CA LEU A 86 15.99 -8.53 11.13
C LEU A 86 15.13 -9.18 12.22
N PRO A 87 15.04 -8.55 13.42
CA PRO A 87 14.17 -9.04 14.47
C PRO A 87 12.70 -8.98 14.04
N PRO A 88 11.84 -9.93 14.45
CA PRO A 88 10.43 -9.96 14.11
C PRO A 88 9.64 -9.00 15.02
N THR A 89 9.89 -7.71 14.87
CA THR A 89 9.22 -6.63 15.61
C THR A 89 8.34 -5.80 14.69
N ILE A 90 7.37 -5.09 15.26
CA ILE A 90 6.49 -4.19 14.51
C ILE A 90 7.29 -3.05 13.88
N GLU A 91 8.24 -2.50 14.62
CA GLU A 91 9.12 -1.41 14.17
C GLU A 91 9.95 -1.87 12.96
N ALA A 92 10.60 -3.03 13.05
CA ALA A 92 11.37 -3.58 11.95
C ALA A 92 10.49 -3.88 10.72
N ALA A 93 9.25 -4.34 10.92
CA ALA A 93 8.30 -4.55 9.84
C ALA A 93 7.94 -3.24 9.13
N ARG A 94 7.64 -2.19 9.88
CA ARG A 94 7.26 -0.88 9.34
C ARG A 94 8.40 -0.20 8.57
N GLU A 95 9.63 -0.33 9.06
CA GLU A 95 10.81 0.28 8.43
C GLU A 95 11.32 -0.50 7.23
N SER A 96 11.24 -1.83 7.28
CA SER A 96 11.93 -2.69 6.30
C SER A 96 11.01 -3.36 5.29
N ILE A 97 9.69 -3.35 5.52
CA ILE A 97 8.69 -3.97 4.63
C ILE A 97 7.82 -2.88 4.02
N ASN A 98 8.03 -2.59 2.75
CA ASN A 98 7.27 -1.57 2.02
C ASN A 98 5.95 -2.09 1.44
N ASP A 99 5.71 -3.40 1.50
CA ASP A 99 4.56 -4.08 0.92
C ASP A 99 3.63 -4.71 1.98
N ILE A 100 3.50 -4.06 3.15
CA ILE A 100 2.57 -4.51 4.21
C ILE A 100 1.13 -4.44 3.71
N ALA A 101 0.79 -3.37 3.00
CA ALA A 101 -0.51 -3.18 2.38
C ALA A 101 -0.34 -2.79 0.91
N GLY A 102 -1.25 -3.21 0.06
CA GLY A 102 -1.22 -2.88 -1.35
C GLY A 102 -2.62 -2.86 -1.96
N VAL A 103 -2.81 -2.00 -2.95
CA VAL A 103 -3.99 -1.98 -3.80
C VAL A 103 -3.54 -2.20 -5.23
N ARG A 104 -4.12 -3.19 -5.87
CA ARG A 104 -3.92 -3.53 -7.27
C ARG A 104 -5.08 -2.99 -8.09
N VAL A 105 -4.77 -2.20 -9.08
CA VAL A 105 -5.76 -1.65 -10.02
C VAL A 105 -5.46 -2.19 -11.40
N VAL A 106 -6.45 -2.82 -12.01
CA VAL A 106 -6.35 -3.37 -13.36
C VAL A 106 -7.14 -2.46 -14.29
N CYS A 107 -6.49 -1.92 -15.30
CA CYS A 107 -7.10 -1.08 -16.33
C CYS A 107 -7.28 -1.84 -17.63
N SER A 108 -8.25 -1.41 -18.43
CA SER A 108 -8.57 -2.02 -19.73
C SER A 108 -7.52 -1.73 -20.81
N TYR A 109 -6.90 -0.55 -20.74
CA TYR A 109 -5.91 -0.09 -21.72
C TYR A 109 -4.70 0.54 -21.03
N ILE A 110 -3.56 0.53 -21.70
CA ILE A 110 -2.30 1.12 -21.20
C ILE A 110 -2.48 2.62 -20.93
N ASP A 111 -3.15 3.35 -21.81
CA ASP A 111 -3.38 4.78 -21.63
C ASP A 111 -4.22 5.07 -20.37
N ASP A 112 -5.11 4.16 -20.00
CA ASP A 112 -5.91 4.29 -18.79
C ASP A 112 -5.07 4.10 -17.53
N VAL A 113 -4.02 3.26 -17.58
CA VAL A 113 -3.07 3.12 -16.47
C VAL A 113 -2.41 4.46 -16.16
N TYR A 114 -1.95 5.17 -17.20
CA TYR A 114 -1.32 6.49 -17.03
C TYR A 114 -2.32 7.54 -16.54
N ARG A 115 -3.54 7.55 -17.09
CA ARG A 115 -4.59 8.49 -16.66
C ARG A 115 -4.98 8.28 -15.20
N VAL A 116 -5.18 7.04 -14.78
CA VAL A 116 -5.49 6.71 -13.39
C VAL A 116 -4.32 7.09 -12.46
N ALA A 117 -3.08 6.84 -12.88
CA ALA A 117 -1.90 7.27 -12.12
C ALA A 117 -1.85 8.79 -11.94
N GLU A 118 -2.08 9.56 -13.01
CA GLU A 118 -2.14 11.04 -12.93
C GLU A 118 -3.26 11.53 -12.04
N MET A 119 -4.44 10.90 -12.07
CA MET A 119 -5.57 11.26 -11.21
C MET A 119 -5.22 11.05 -9.73
N VAL A 120 -4.51 9.98 -9.39
CA VAL A 120 -4.05 9.73 -8.03
C VAL A 120 -2.97 10.73 -7.62
N GLU A 121 -2.04 11.06 -8.49
CA GLU A 121 -0.99 12.04 -8.24
C GLU A 121 -1.54 13.45 -7.96
N ARG A 122 -2.69 13.80 -8.53
CA ARG A 122 -3.37 15.08 -8.30
C ARG A 122 -4.10 15.14 -6.95
N GLN A 123 -4.26 14.02 -6.25
CA GLN A 123 -4.94 14.01 -4.94
C GLN A 123 -4.07 14.67 -3.88
N THR A 124 -4.61 15.64 -3.18
CA THR A 124 -3.87 16.43 -2.16
C THR A 124 -3.62 15.67 -0.86
N ASP A 125 -4.35 14.60 -0.64
CA ASP A 125 -4.28 13.74 0.55
C ASP A 125 -3.41 12.50 0.36
N ILE A 126 -2.83 12.33 -0.83
CA ILE A 126 -1.89 11.25 -1.17
C ILE A 126 -0.50 11.84 -1.44
N GLU A 127 0.50 11.32 -0.76
CA GLU A 127 1.90 11.65 -1.01
C GLU A 127 2.57 10.51 -1.77
N ILE A 128 3.04 10.79 -2.98
CA ILE A 128 3.77 9.80 -3.80
C ILE A 128 5.24 9.82 -3.38
N ILE A 129 5.66 8.77 -2.71
CA ILE A 129 7.05 8.60 -2.27
C ILE A 129 7.95 8.12 -3.42
N LYS A 130 7.41 7.20 -4.25
CA LYS A 130 8.16 6.58 -5.33
C LYS A 130 7.22 6.18 -6.46
N ARG A 131 7.63 6.45 -7.69
CA ARG A 131 6.98 5.96 -8.91
C ARG A 131 7.93 5.07 -9.69
N GLN A 132 7.42 3.96 -10.21
CA GLN A 132 8.16 3.06 -11.10
C GLN A 132 7.26 2.71 -12.29
N ASP A 133 7.76 2.95 -13.48
CA ASP A 133 7.04 2.71 -14.74
C ASP A 133 7.68 1.52 -15.46
N TYR A 134 7.11 0.35 -15.23
CA TYR A 134 7.55 -0.90 -15.86
C TYR A 134 6.96 -1.10 -17.26
N ILE A 135 6.04 -0.24 -17.69
CA ILE A 135 5.52 -0.25 -19.06
C ILE A 135 6.56 0.34 -20.00
N ARG A 136 7.13 1.50 -19.63
CA ARG A 136 8.19 2.18 -20.41
C ARG A 136 9.55 1.56 -20.19
N THR A 137 9.84 1.12 -18.97
CA THR A 137 11.11 0.51 -18.60
C THR A 137 10.85 -0.85 -17.98
N PRO A 138 10.67 -1.90 -18.82
CA PRO A 138 10.39 -3.26 -18.36
C PRO A 138 11.47 -3.74 -17.40
N ASN A 139 11.03 -4.48 -16.38
CA ASN A 139 11.98 -5.12 -15.50
C ASN A 139 12.77 -6.17 -16.29
N TYR A 140 14.02 -6.46 -15.90
CA TYR A 140 14.93 -7.34 -16.64
C TYR A 140 14.37 -8.76 -16.89
N ASN A 141 13.37 -9.19 -16.12
CA ASN A 141 12.66 -10.46 -16.32
C ASN A 141 11.60 -10.43 -17.43
N GLY A 142 11.46 -9.31 -18.18
CA GLY A 142 10.52 -9.17 -19.30
C GLY A 142 9.05 -9.08 -18.91
N CYS A 143 8.71 -8.99 -17.64
CA CYS A 143 7.33 -8.91 -17.17
C CYS A 143 6.81 -7.46 -17.23
N LEU A 144 6.06 -7.13 -18.30
CA LEU A 144 5.52 -5.79 -18.55
C LEU A 144 4.35 -5.41 -17.63
N LEU A 145 3.66 -6.38 -17.06
CA LEU A 145 2.39 -6.18 -16.35
C LEU A 145 2.45 -6.55 -14.87
N TYR A 146 3.61 -6.88 -14.38
CA TYR A 146 3.77 -7.31 -13.01
C TYR A 146 4.15 -6.13 -12.12
N THR A 147 3.17 -5.57 -11.44
CA THR A 147 3.33 -4.54 -10.40
C THR A 147 3.43 -5.13 -9.01
N SER A 148 3.64 -6.42 -8.88
CA SER A 148 3.88 -7.00 -7.58
C SER A 148 5.29 -6.65 -7.13
N PRO A 149 5.45 -6.14 -5.91
CA PRO A 149 6.75 -6.09 -5.30
C PRO A 149 7.29 -7.52 -5.29
N SER A 150 8.46 -7.70 -5.84
CA SER A 150 9.17 -8.95 -5.73
C SER A 150 9.24 -9.38 -4.29
N PRO A 151 9.06 -10.65 -4.00
CA PRO A 151 9.23 -11.19 -2.66
C PRO A 151 10.61 -10.86 -2.08
#